data_25fd2e425abcce2460950ad4e21f36d3
#
_entry.id   25fd2e425abcce2460950ad4e21f36d3
#
_cell.length_a   1.000
_cell.length_b   1.000
_cell.length_c   1.000
_cell.angle_alpha   90.00
_cell.angle_beta   90.00
_cell.angle_gamma   90.00
#
_symmetry.space_group_name_H-M   'P 1'
#
loop_
_entity.id
_entity.type
_entity.pdbx_description
1 polymer ?
#
loop_
_entity_poly.entity_id
_entity_poly.type
_entity_poly.pdbx_seq_one_letter_code
_entity_poly.pdbx_strand_id
1 'polypeptide(L)'
;MKKLCIIIGIALLVSSVGFADRSVLIDFSVLTPDVTVGVSNAPNEHEATMIDFSEVAGASYDEDIKKRMKTSLAIENWYVELASSSRTVGNQAKSYTKQAMLKDTAKPFDGEEMAGKTVMGVRVHFPLPNFNSFALITPPFEIPAYQLATQLQGDTLVEVEGDEGTKFDSYGVVKNVGVLKSVEATVYGSNFPNGFGVILKDQDEKEMTIYLDHLQFDGWRKLVWNNPNYITEVRNREIRKFPLYPKSEPFVKLVGLIVYRDSMQEGGDMVTYVKDIEITYDLALLETQRDINDEAIWGILTERQEARKRAELRRVGDIQVLRSLEKEKMHKEEE
;
A
#
# COMPACT_ATOMS: atom_id res chain seq x y z
N MET A 1 2.03 -0.76 55.55
CA MET A 1 3.10 -1.22 54.62
C MET A 1 2.68 -2.42 53.76
N LYS A 2 2.11 -3.51 54.29
CA LYS A 2 1.71 -4.69 53.48
C LYS A 2 0.62 -4.38 52.38
N LYS A 3 -0.33 -3.48 52.66
CA LYS A 3 -1.36 -3.09 51.71
C LYS A 3 -0.82 -2.21 50.56
N LEU A 4 0.23 -1.43 50.81
CA LEU A 4 0.89 -0.59 49.78
C LEU A 4 1.69 -1.45 48.79
N CYS A 5 2.33 -2.50 49.27
CA CYS A 5 3.07 -3.44 48.42
C CYS A 5 2.12 -4.23 47.45
N ILE A 6 0.90 -4.54 47.90
CA ILE A 6 -0.08 -5.25 47.06
C ILE A 6 -0.58 -4.33 45.93
N ILE A 7 -0.81 -3.04 46.21
CA ILE A 7 -1.25 -2.06 45.17
C ILE A 7 -0.13 -1.82 44.16
N ILE A 8 1.11 -1.73 44.57
CA ILE A 8 2.27 -1.59 43.67
C ILE A 8 2.46 -2.87 42.84
N GLY A 9 2.25 -4.05 43.42
CA GLY A 9 2.33 -5.33 42.70
C GLY A 9 1.24 -5.48 41.64
N ILE A 10 0.00 -5.00 41.92
CA ILE A 10 -1.09 -5.00 40.96
C ILE A 10 -0.85 -3.95 39.86
N ALA A 11 -0.30 -2.78 40.19
CA ALA A 11 0.05 -1.76 39.19
C ALA A 11 1.19 -2.22 38.24
N LEU A 12 2.14 -3.01 38.73
CA LEU A 12 3.21 -3.61 37.92
C LEU A 12 2.70 -4.78 37.04
N LEU A 13 1.66 -5.49 37.43
CA LEU A 13 1.05 -6.56 36.65
C LEU A 13 0.14 -6.03 35.51
N VAL A 14 -0.37 -4.80 35.64
CA VAL A 14 -1.18 -4.16 34.60
C VAL A 14 -0.32 -3.52 33.50
N SER A 15 0.97 -3.28 33.74
CA SER A 15 1.86 -2.66 32.77
C SER A 15 2.42 -3.61 31.69
N SER A 16 2.04 -4.90 31.70
CA SER A 16 2.44 -5.88 30.67
C SER A 16 1.33 -6.26 29.68
N VAL A 17 0.23 -5.50 29.63
CA VAL A 17 -0.71 -5.62 28.53
C VAL A 17 -0.04 -4.97 27.32
N GLY A 18 0.55 -5.75 26.46
CA GLY A 18 1.07 -5.28 25.19
C GLY A 18 -0.04 -4.56 24.43
N PHE A 19 0.05 -3.24 24.35
CA PHE A 19 -0.87 -2.47 23.55
C PHE A 19 -0.57 -2.83 22.09
N ALA A 20 -1.59 -3.37 21.40
CA ALA A 20 -1.53 -3.51 19.96
C ALA A 20 -1.41 -2.10 19.36
N ASP A 21 -0.44 -1.90 18.52
CA ASP A 21 -0.23 -0.63 17.83
C ASP A 21 -1.16 -0.52 16.63
N ARG A 22 -1.58 0.70 16.30
CA ARG A 22 -2.46 0.97 15.16
C ARG A 22 -1.77 1.97 14.25
N SER A 23 -1.64 1.61 12.98
CA SER A 23 -1.00 2.46 11.98
C SER A 23 -1.82 2.51 10.71
N VAL A 24 -1.79 3.68 10.07
CA VAL A 24 -2.31 3.85 8.72
C VAL A 24 -1.35 3.16 7.76
N LEU A 25 -1.83 2.15 7.04
CA LEU A 25 -1.05 1.50 5.99
C LEU A 25 -1.00 2.41 4.76
N ILE A 26 -2.13 2.96 4.35
CA ILE A 26 -2.23 3.92 3.25
C ILE A 26 -3.47 4.81 3.43
N ASP A 27 -3.33 6.09 3.19
CA ASP A 27 -4.43 7.05 3.11
C ASP A 27 -4.45 7.66 1.71
N PHE A 28 -5.50 7.36 0.95
CA PHE A 28 -5.66 7.87 -0.42
C PHE A 28 -5.96 9.37 -0.46
N SER A 29 -6.33 9.98 0.66
CA SER A 29 -6.59 11.42 0.71
C SER A 29 -5.33 12.27 0.54
N VAL A 30 -4.16 11.70 0.82
CA VAL A 30 -2.86 12.36 0.67
C VAL A 30 -2.15 11.99 -0.65
N LEU A 31 -2.72 11.09 -1.44
CA LEU A 31 -2.16 10.66 -2.73
C LEU A 31 -2.65 11.53 -3.89
N THR A 32 -2.43 12.83 -3.79
CA THR A 32 -2.60 13.77 -4.90
C THR A 32 -1.43 13.63 -5.89
N PRO A 33 -1.53 14.16 -7.12
CA PRO A 33 -0.47 14.03 -8.09
C PRO A 33 0.87 14.58 -7.60
N ASP A 34 1.91 13.77 -7.62
CA ASP A 34 3.29 14.18 -7.29
C ASP A 34 3.91 15.07 -8.37
N VAL A 35 3.37 15.01 -9.58
CA VAL A 35 3.81 15.83 -10.72
C VAL A 35 2.60 16.57 -11.29
N THR A 36 2.65 17.88 -11.29
CA THR A 36 1.62 18.69 -11.97
C THR A 36 1.95 18.74 -13.46
N VAL A 37 1.13 18.07 -14.27
CA VAL A 37 1.30 18.07 -15.73
C VAL A 37 1.16 19.51 -16.25
N GLY A 38 2.17 20.00 -16.96
CA GLY A 38 2.13 21.27 -17.69
C GLY A 38 2.55 22.52 -16.90
N VAL A 39 2.97 22.42 -15.65
CA VAL A 39 3.50 23.55 -14.88
C VAL A 39 4.96 23.27 -14.52
N SER A 40 5.85 23.87 -15.28
CA SER A 40 7.29 23.71 -15.16
C SER A 40 7.85 24.42 -13.92
N ASN A 41 7.41 24.37 -12.77
CA ASN A 41 7.95 24.90 -11.51
C ASN A 41 6.90 24.95 -10.39
N ALA A 42 5.80 24.21 -10.49
CA ALA A 42 4.91 24.06 -9.35
C ALA A 42 5.63 23.26 -8.26
N PRO A 43 5.59 23.67 -7.00
CA PRO A 43 6.13 22.87 -5.93
C PRO A 43 5.40 21.52 -5.94
N ASN A 44 6.16 20.45 -5.95
CA ASN A 44 5.64 19.10 -5.86
C ASN A 44 5.34 18.83 -4.38
N GLU A 45 4.07 18.76 -4.04
CA GLU A 45 3.65 18.57 -2.65
C GLU A 45 3.84 17.12 -2.16
N HIS A 46 4.08 16.15 -3.07
CA HIS A 46 4.12 14.71 -2.78
C HIS A 46 5.34 13.98 -3.33
N GLU A 47 6.51 14.58 -3.22
CA GLU A 47 7.80 13.95 -3.56
C GLU A 47 8.02 12.62 -2.83
N ALA A 48 7.34 12.43 -1.69
CA ALA A 48 7.48 11.26 -0.85
C ALA A 48 7.17 9.93 -1.55
N THR A 49 6.28 9.92 -2.56
CA THR A 49 5.86 8.69 -3.24
C THR A 49 6.43 8.52 -4.65
N MET A 50 7.17 9.51 -5.16
CA MET A 50 7.69 9.47 -6.52
C MET A 50 8.98 8.64 -6.61
N ILE A 51 9.05 7.77 -7.62
CA ILE A 51 10.24 7.01 -7.99
C ILE A 51 10.64 7.38 -9.41
N ASP A 52 11.94 7.53 -9.62
CA ASP A 52 12.56 7.71 -10.92
C ASP A 52 13.12 6.37 -11.41
N PHE A 53 12.57 5.86 -12.51
CA PHE A 53 13.00 4.61 -13.14
C PHE A 53 13.95 4.85 -14.33
N SER A 54 14.35 6.09 -14.62
CA SER A 54 15.15 6.45 -15.78
C SER A 54 16.52 5.79 -15.78
N GLU A 55 17.13 5.64 -14.61
CA GLU A 55 18.46 5.01 -14.50
C GLU A 55 18.40 3.48 -14.67
N VAL A 56 17.27 2.87 -14.36
CA VAL A 56 17.10 1.40 -14.38
C VAL A 56 16.67 0.89 -15.75
N ALA A 57 15.96 1.69 -16.51
CA ALA A 57 15.45 1.34 -17.83
C ALA A 57 16.54 1.22 -18.92
N GLY A 58 17.80 1.50 -18.57
CA GLY A 58 18.94 1.33 -19.45
C GLY A 58 19.21 2.50 -20.39
N ALA A 59 20.43 2.52 -20.94
CA ALA A 59 20.98 3.63 -21.71
C ALA A 59 20.37 3.85 -23.11
N SER A 60 19.37 3.05 -23.51
CA SER A 60 18.84 3.05 -24.87
C SER A 60 17.65 3.98 -25.10
N TYR A 61 17.20 4.70 -24.08
CA TYR A 61 16.07 5.62 -24.19
C TYR A 61 16.54 7.06 -24.31
N ASP A 62 15.82 7.85 -25.15
CA ASP A 62 16.05 9.28 -25.28
C ASP A 62 15.76 10.01 -23.96
N GLU A 63 16.43 11.13 -23.73
CA GLU A 63 16.30 11.94 -22.52
C GLU A 63 14.84 12.39 -22.24
N ASP A 64 14.06 12.65 -23.28
CA ASP A 64 12.66 13.02 -23.14
C ASP A 64 11.80 11.84 -22.67
N ILE A 65 12.12 10.62 -23.07
CA ILE A 65 11.47 9.40 -22.58
C ILE A 65 11.89 9.13 -21.13
N LYS A 66 13.16 9.30 -20.80
CA LYS A 66 13.67 9.14 -19.43
C LYS A 66 12.98 10.07 -18.44
N LYS A 67 12.73 11.33 -18.81
CA LYS A 67 11.98 12.29 -17.98
C LYS A 67 10.56 11.82 -17.64
N ARG A 68 9.94 11.01 -18.51
CA ARG A 68 8.61 10.44 -18.31
C ARG A 68 8.59 9.15 -17.52
N MET A 69 9.75 8.61 -17.17
CA MET A 69 9.88 7.39 -16.38
C MET A 69 9.74 7.63 -14.87
N LYS A 70 9.35 8.83 -14.45
CA LYS A 70 8.96 9.12 -13.10
C LYS A 70 7.51 8.73 -12.88
N THR A 71 7.25 8.02 -11.82
CA THR A 71 5.89 7.66 -11.42
C THR A 71 5.74 7.72 -9.90
N SER A 72 4.51 7.91 -9.44
CA SER A 72 4.17 8.03 -8.03
C SER A 72 2.97 7.17 -7.68
N LEU A 73 2.65 7.07 -6.40
CA LEU A 73 1.44 6.41 -5.91
C LEU A 73 0.17 7.24 -6.10
N ALA A 74 0.22 8.35 -6.86
CA ALA A 74 -0.97 9.13 -7.18
C ALA A 74 -2.09 8.22 -7.70
N ILE A 75 -3.32 8.50 -7.27
CA ILE A 75 -4.49 7.63 -7.50
C ILE A 75 -4.66 7.27 -8.98
N GLU A 76 -4.40 8.20 -9.89
CA GLU A 76 -4.55 8.01 -11.33
C GLU A 76 -3.53 7.03 -11.95
N ASN A 77 -2.45 6.74 -11.23
CA ASN A 77 -1.42 5.80 -11.65
C ASN A 77 -1.73 4.35 -11.26
N TRP A 78 -2.75 4.13 -10.44
CA TRP A 78 -3.18 2.78 -10.06
C TRP A 78 -3.86 2.07 -11.22
N TYR A 79 -3.73 0.75 -11.26
CA TYR A 79 -4.29 -0.09 -12.32
C TYR A 79 -5.42 -0.93 -11.77
N VAL A 80 -6.46 -1.07 -12.59
CA VAL A 80 -7.50 -2.07 -12.38
C VAL A 80 -7.27 -3.18 -13.39
N GLU A 81 -6.87 -4.35 -12.94
CA GLU A 81 -6.61 -5.52 -13.76
C GLU A 81 -7.73 -6.54 -13.59
N LEU A 82 -8.45 -6.82 -14.67
CA LEU A 82 -9.50 -7.83 -14.66
C LEU A 82 -8.94 -9.25 -14.73
N ALA A 83 -9.57 -10.18 -14.04
CA ALA A 83 -9.31 -11.61 -14.21
C ALA A 83 -9.45 -12.03 -15.67
N SER A 84 -8.73 -13.07 -16.08
CA SER A 84 -8.70 -13.56 -17.47
C SER A 84 -10.09 -13.85 -18.04
N SER A 85 -11.03 -14.29 -17.20
CA SER A 85 -12.43 -14.54 -17.59
C SER A 85 -13.21 -13.31 -18.05
N SER A 86 -12.78 -12.11 -17.65
CA SER A 86 -13.45 -10.85 -17.97
C SER A 86 -12.57 -9.89 -18.77
N ARG A 87 -11.30 -10.23 -18.98
CA ARG A 87 -10.30 -9.36 -19.60
C ARG A 87 -10.48 -9.36 -21.11
N THR A 88 -11.07 -8.30 -21.63
CA THR A 88 -10.98 -7.89 -23.03
C THR A 88 -10.48 -6.45 -23.07
N VAL A 89 -9.98 -5.99 -24.23
CA VAL A 89 -9.51 -4.60 -24.39
C VAL A 89 -10.60 -3.60 -23.99
N GLY A 90 -11.84 -3.80 -24.48
CA GLY A 90 -12.95 -2.92 -24.16
C GLY A 90 -13.39 -2.93 -22.70
N ASN A 91 -13.30 -4.09 -22.01
CA ASN A 91 -13.65 -4.17 -20.59
C ASN A 91 -12.57 -3.57 -19.72
N GLN A 92 -11.31 -3.79 -20.09
CA GLN A 92 -10.15 -3.22 -19.40
C GLN A 92 -10.17 -1.68 -19.50
N ALA A 93 -10.49 -1.12 -20.65
CA ALA A 93 -10.61 0.33 -20.86
C ALA A 93 -11.72 0.99 -20.01
N LYS A 94 -12.76 0.23 -19.63
CA LYS A 94 -13.83 0.70 -18.74
C LYS A 94 -13.54 0.52 -17.26
N SER A 95 -12.44 -0.16 -16.92
CA SER A 95 -12.04 -0.48 -15.54
C SER A 95 -10.80 0.32 -15.18
N TYR A 96 -10.95 1.31 -14.30
CA TYR A 96 -9.88 2.24 -13.95
C TYR A 96 -10.10 2.87 -12.57
N THR A 97 -9.06 3.47 -12.04
CA THR A 97 -9.11 4.31 -10.84
C THR A 97 -9.20 5.78 -11.23
N LYS A 98 -9.87 6.57 -10.42
CA LYS A 98 -9.96 8.00 -10.58
C LYS A 98 -10.02 8.69 -9.21
N GLN A 99 -9.38 9.83 -9.13
CA GLN A 99 -9.49 10.70 -7.98
C GLN A 99 -10.91 11.25 -7.87
N ALA A 100 -11.50 11.19 -6.70
CA ALA A 100 -12.79 11.75 -6.39
C ALA A 100 -12.68 12.65 -5.16
N MET A 101 -13.31 13.82 -5.20
CA MET A 101 -13.35 14.76 -4.09
C MET A 101 -14.70 14.66 -3.38
N LEU A 102 -14.68 14.56 -2.06
CA LEU A 102 -15.89 14.54 -1.25
C LEU A 102 -16.51 15.94 -1.19
N LYS A 103 -17.83 16.01 -1.29
CA LYS A 103 -18.56 17.28 -1.19
C LYS A 103 -18.46 17.84 0.24
N ASP A 104 -18.58 19.17 0.37
CA ASP A 104 -18.61 19.85 1.67
C ASP A 104 -19.78 19.41 2.58
N THR A 105 -20.81 18.80 1.97
CA THR A 105 -21.97 18.22 2.69
C THR A 105 -21.75 16.77 3.13
N ALA A 106 -20.57 16.17 2.89
CA ALA A 106 -20.28 14.81 3.32
C ALA A 106 -20.36 14.75 4.85
N LYS A 107 -21.12 13.78 5.35
CA LYS A 107 -21.28 13.58 6.79
C LYS A 107 -19.97 13.05 7.38
N PRO A 108 -19.55 13.54 8.55
CA PRO A 108 -18.41 12.99 9.25
C PRO A 108 -18.65 11.51 9.52
N PHE A 109 -17.62 10.71 9.40
CA PHE A 109 -17.62 9.28 9.71
C PHE A 109 -16.82 9.09 11.01
N ASP A 110 -17.45 8.49 12.03
CA ASP A 110 -16.84 8.32 13.36
C ASP A 110 -16.21 9.61 13.96
N GLY A 111 -16.79 10.77 13.65
CA GLY A 111 -16.29 12.07 14.11
C GLY A 111 -15.15 12.66 13.26
N GLU A 112 -14.72 11.99 12.20
CA GLU A 112 -13.74 12.52 11.27
C GLU A 112 -14.39 13.49 10.26
N GLU A 113 -13.73 14.62 10.04
CA GLU A 113 -14.13 15.55 8.99
C GLU A 113 -13.63 15.02 7.63
N MET A 114 -14.56 14.63 6.78
CA MET A 114 -14.28 14.07 5.44
C MET A 114 -14.56 15.05 4.31
N ALA A 115 -15.21 16.16 4.58
CA ALA A 115 -15.55 17.16 3.57
C ALA A 115 -14.31 17.69 2.84
N GLY A 116 -14.37 17.74 1.52
CA GLY A 116 -13.27 18.23 0.69
C GLY A 116 -12.05 17.32 0.58
N LYS A 117 -12.02 16.18 1.29
CA LYS A 117 -10.92 15.20 1.15
C LYS A 117 -11.03 14.44 -0.17
N THR A 118 -9.88 14.09 -0.70
CA THR A 118 -9.75 13.23 -1.86
C THR A 118 -9.86 11.76 -1.46
N VAL A 119 -10.44 10.94 -2.31
CA VAL A 119 -10.55 9.48 -2.13
C VAL A 119 -10.30 8.79 -3.45
N MET A 120 -9.86 7.54 -3.40
CA MET A 120 -9.71 6.73 -4.61
C MET A 120 -11.07 6.17 -5.03
N GLY A 121 -11.57 6.64 -6.19
CA GLY A 121 -12.69 6.01 -6.87
C GLY A 121 -12.20 4.86 -7.73
N VAL A 122 -12.87 3.72 -7.64
CA VAL A 122 -12.59 2.51 -8.41
C VAL A 122 -13.82 2.16 -9.23
N ARG A 123 -13.67 2.09 -10.54
CA ARG A 123 -14.68 1.55 -11.44
C ARG A 123 -14.21 0.23 -12.01
N VAL A 124 -15.05 -0.79 -11.92
CA VAL A 124 -14.80 -2.11 -12.48
C VAL A 124 -15.97 -2.50 -13.39
N HIS A 125 -15.66 -2.92 -14.61
CA HIS A 125 -16.64 -3.38 -15.56
C HIS A 125 -16.64 -4.91 -15.66
N PHE A 126 -17.69 -5.55 -15.15
CA PHE A 126 -17.89 -7.00 -15.23
C PHE A 126 -18.94 -7.32 -16.32
N PRO A 127 -18.51 -7.77 -17.51
CA PRO A 127 -19.40 -7.81 -18.68
C PRO A 127 -20.48 -8.89 -18.62
N LEU A 128 -20.22 -10.01 -17.93
CA LEU A 128 -21.09 -11.17 -17.99
C LEU A 128 -21.45 -11.71 -16.60
N PRO A 129 -22.74 -12.06 -16.37
CA PRO A 129 -23.20 -12.53 -15.09
C PRO A 129 -22.76 -13.97 -14.73
N ASN A 130 -22.38 -14.78 -15.72
CA ASN A 130 -22.26 -16.22 -15.57
C ASN A 130 -20.88 -16.72 -15.14
N PHE A 131 -19.88 -15.85 -14.98
CA PHE A 131 -18.52 -16.25 -14.63
C PHE A 131 -18.08 -15.65 -13.30
N ASN A 132 -17.48 -16.48 -12.48
CA ASN A 132 -16.71 -15.97 -11.34
C ASN A 132 -15.58 -15.11 -11.88
N SER A 133 -15.47 -13.90 -11.38
CA SER A 133 -14.45 -12.94 -11.79
C SER A 133 -14.02 -12.10 -10.61
N PHE A 134 -12.89 -11.47 -10.77
CA PHE A 134 -12.39 -10.48 -9.82
C PHE A 134 -11.62 -9.39 -10.58
N ALA A 135 -11.40 -8.29 -9.91
CA ALA A 135 -10.53 -7.23 -10.36
C ALA A 135 -9.47 -6.97 -9.28
N LEU A 136 -8.23 -6.84 -9.71
CA LEU A 136 -7.11 -6.42 -8.87
C LEU A 136 -6.88 -4.93 -9.08
N ILE A 137 -6.82 -4.18 -8.01
CA ILE A 137 -6.45 -2.77 -8.02
C ILE A 137 -5.05 -2.67 -7.43
N THR A 138 -4.06 -2.45 -8.27
CA THR A 138 -2.65 -2.48 -7.89
C THR A 138 -1.98 -1.13 -8.04
N PRO A 139 -1.01 -0.79 -7.18
CA PRO A 139 -0.20 0.41 -7.35
C PRO A 139 0.63 0.31 -8.64
N PRO A 140 1.15 1.43 -9.16
CA PRO A 140 1.92 1.48 -10.41
C PRO A 140 3.23 0.69 -10.34
N PHE A 141 3.74 0.45 -9.15
CA PHE A 141 4.93 -0.36 -8.86
C PHE A 141 4.74 -1.11 -7.55
N GLU A 142 5.51 -2.16 -7.33
CA GLU A 142 5.57 -2.82 -6.03
C GLU A 142 6.24 -1.89 -5.02
N ILE A 143 5.52 -1.51 -3.96
CA ILE A 143 5.99 -0.52 -2.99
C ILE A 143 7.20 -1.08 -2.24
N PRO A 144 8.38 -0.41 -2.31
CA PRO A 144 9.57 -0.88 -1.60
C PRO A 144 9.45 -0.62 -0.10
N ALA A 145 9.68 -1.64 0.72
CA ALA A 145 9.64 -1.48 2.17
C ALA A 145 10.82 -0.65 2.71
N TYR A 146 11.95 -0.71 2.02
CA TYR A 146 13.20 -0.02 2.40
C TYR A 146 13.68 0.82 1.22
N GLN A 147 13.21 2.04 1.13
CA GLN A 147 13.63 3.02 0.15
C GLN A 147 14.01 4.30 0.87
N LEU A 148 15.16 4.85 0.55
CA LEU A 148 15.59 6.14 1.09
C LEU A 148 14.58 7.23 0.71
N ALA A 149 14.30 8.14 1.64
CA ALA A 149 13.56 9.35 1.33
C ALA A 149 14.27 10.11 0.21
N THR A 150 13.52 10.75 -0.67
CA THR A 150 14.08 11.52 -1.77
C THR A 150 13.52 12.93 -1.76
N GLN A 151 14.34 13.87 -2.21
CA GLN A 151 13.92 15.25 -2.46
C GLN A 151 14.27 15.65 -3.90
N LEU A 152 13.47 16.54 -4.46
CA LEU A 152 13.70 17.03 -5.81
C LEU A 152 14.77 18.14 -5.78
N GLN A 153 15.88 17.94 -6.52
CA GLN A 153 16.87 18.97 -6.79
C GLN A 153 16.85 19.30 -8.28
N GLY A 154 16.16 20.36 -8.68
CA GLY A 154 15.84 20.62 -10.09
C GLY A 154 14.89 19.54 -10.63
N ASP A 155 15.30 18.79 -11.67
CA ASP A 155 14.54 17.69 -12.27
C ASP A 155 14.97 16.31 -11.77
N THR A 156 15.93 16.23 -10.84
CA THR A 156 16.53 14.97 -10.37
C THR A 156 16.10 14.68 -8.94
N LEU A 157 15.68 13.43 -8.69
CA LEU A 157 15.41 12.94 -7.34
C LEU A 157 16.73 12.52 -6.70
N VAL A 158 17.06 13.16 -5.56
CA VAL A 158 18.28 12.88 -4.79
C VAL A 158 17.88 12.25 -3.46
N GLU A 159 18.57 11.19 -3.06
CA GLU A 159 18.35 10.53 -1.78
C GLU A 159 18.75 11.45 -0.61
N VAL A 160 17.92 11.48 0.45
CA VAL A 160 18.18 12.27 1.65
C VAL A 160 19.05 11.45 2.59
N GLU A 161 20.21 11.97 2.93
CA GLU A 161 21.14 11.30 3.83
C GLU A 161 20.53 11.19 5.24
N GLY A 162 20.59 10.00 5.84
CA GLY A 162 20.09 9.73 7.17
C GLY A 162 18.63 9.29 7.28
N ASP A 163 17.84 9.36 6.21
CA ASP A 163 16.45 8.91 6.18
C ASP A 163 16.31 7.50 5.57
N GLU A 164 17.15 6.59 6.01
CA GLU A 164 17.21 5.24 5.47
C GLU A 164 15.89 4.48 5.66
N GLY A 165 15.30 4.09 4.55
CA GLY A 165 14.15 3.20 4.51
C GLY A 165 12.83 3.81 4.96
N THR A 166 12.64 5.14 4.91
CA THR A 166 11.42 5.82 5.41
C THR A 166 10.46 6.28 4.31
N LYS A 167 10.87 6.27 3.05
CA LYS A 167 10.12 6.91 1.94
C LYS A 167 8.63 6.52 1.85
N PHE A 168 8.31 5.24 2.06
CA PHE A 168 6.95 4.74 1.91
C PHE A 168 6.27 4.40 3.24
N ASP A 169 6.81 4.82 4.36
CA ASP A 169 6.14 4.66 5.65
C ASP A 169 4.80 5.40 5.62
N SER A 170 3.71 4.71 5.93
CA SER A 170 2.31 5.18 5.81
C SER A 170 1.81 5.43 4.36
N TYR A 171 2.64 5.14 3.35
CA TYR A 171 2.27 5.15 1.94
C TYR A 171 2.26 3.74 1.35
N GLY A 172 1.68 2.81 2.06
CA GLY A 172 1.57 1.41 1.67
C GLY A 172 2.55 0.48 2.36
N VAL A 173 3.35 0.97 3.32
CA VAL A 173 4.26 0.18 4.14
C VAL A 173 4.10 0.57 5.60
N VAL A 174 4.11 -0.43 6.48
CA VAL A 174 4.24 -0.28 7.93
C VAL A 174 5.35 -1.20 8.39
N LYS A 175 6.33 -0.64 9.11
CA LYS A 175 7.48 -1.37 9.64
C LYS A 175 7.26 -1.81 11.08
N ASN A 176 8.16 -2.66 11.54
CA ASN A 176 8.18 -3.22 12.89
C ASN A 176 6.91 -4.01 13.26
N VAL A 177 6.26 -4.63 12.26
CA VAL A 177 5.07 -5.46 12.44
C VAL A 177 5.48 -6.87 12.88
N GLY A 178 5.18 -7.22 14.13
CA GLY A 178 5.44 -8.56 14.66
C GLY A 178 4.35 -9.55 14.30
N VAL A 179 3.12 -9.29 14.72
CA VAL A 179 1.95 -10.12 14.42
C VAL A 179 0.77 -9.23 14.06
N LEU A 180 0.20 -9.45 12.90
CA LEU A 180 -0.97 -8.72 12.43
C LEU A 180 -2.22 -9.16 13.20
N LYS A 181 -2.93 -8.21 13.79
CA LYS A 181 -4.14 -8.44 14.58
C LYS A 181 -5.43 -8.18 13.80
N SER A 182 -5.52 -7.03 13.14
CA SER A 182 -6.67 -6.67 12.31
C SER A 182 -6.25 -5.82 11.11
N VAL A 183 -7.09 -5.84 10.08
CA VAL A 183 -7.02 -4.95 8.92
C VAL A 183 -8.37 -4.27 8.79
N GLU A 184 -8.35 -2.96 8.66
CA GLU A 184 -9.53 -2.12 8.51
C GLU A 184 -9.43 -1.32 7.22
N ALA A 185 -10.52 -1.24 6.45
CA ALA A 185 -10.60 -0.40 5.26
C ALA A 185 -11.84 0.50 5.35
N THR A 186 -11.64 1.80 5.16
CA THR A 186 -12.73 2.78 5.07
C THR A 186 -13.17 2.91 3.63
N VAL A 187 -14.36 2.38 3.33
CA VAL A 187 -14.89 2.30 1.96
C VAL A 187 -16.30 2.86 1.87
N TYR A 188 -16.66 3.35 0.69
CA TYR A 188 -18.01 3.78 0.35
C TYR A 188 -18.71 2.72 -0.48
N GLY A 189 -19.76 2.16 0.05
CA GLY A 189 -20.64 1.24 -0.67
C GLY A 189 -21.71 2.00 -1.45
N SER A 190 -22.03 1.48 -2.64
CA SER A 190 -23.15 1.93 -3.47
C SER A 190 -24.13 0.78 -3.70
N ASN A 191 -24.30 -0.04 -2.68
CA ASN A 191 -25.21 -1.19 -2.64
C ASN A 191 -24.95 -2.28 -3.71
N PHE A 192 -23.67 -2.39 -4.15
CA PHE A 192 -23.27 -3.48 -5.02
C PHE A 192 -22.97 -4.75 -4.23
N PRO A 193 -23.43 -5.94 -4.69
CA PRO A 193 -23.22 -7.20 -3.98
C PRO A 193 -21.81 -7.77 -4.16
N ASN A 194 -20.85 -6.93 -4.45
CA ASN A 194 -19.46 -7.32 -4.70
C ASN A 194 -18.68 -7.51 -3.39
N GLY A 195 -17.84 -8.51 -3.32
CA GLY A 195 -16.91 -8.68 -2.22
C GLY A 195 -15.70 -7.76 -2.36
N PHE A 196 -15.15 -7.30 -1.23
CA PHE A 196 -13.98 -6.44 -1.16
C PHE A 196 -12.91 -7.06 -0.25
N GLY A 197 -11.66 -6.92 -0.66
CA GLY A 197 -10.52 -7.41 0.11
C GLY A 197 -9.25 -6.63 -0.15
N VAL A 198 -8.24 -6.95 0.64
CA VAL A 198 -6.91 -6.34 0.61
C VAL A 198 -5.86 -7.44 0.44
N ILE A 199 -4.84 -7.17 -0.36
CA ILE A 199 -3.70 -8.06 -0.56
C ILE A 199 -2.50 -7.43 0.11
N LEU A 200 -1.95 -8.12 1.10
CA LEU A 200 -0.78 -7.70 1.85
C LEU A 200 0.39 -8.64 1.58
N LYS A 201 1.59 -8.15 1.77
CA LYS A 201 2.83 -8.91 1.65
C LYS A 201 3.71 -8.66 2.88
N ASP A 202 4.26 -9.71 3.43
CA ASP A 202 5.15 -9.66 4.58
C ASP A 202 6.64 -9.63 4.18
N GLN A 203 7.52 -9.59 5.17
CA GLN A 203 8.98 -9.61 5.01
C GLN A 203 9.52 -10.88 4.35
N ASP A 204 8.78 -11.99 4.42
CA ASP A 204 9.15 -13.28 3.82
C ASP A 204 8.63 -13.41 2.38
N GLU A 205 8.20 -12.29 1.77
CA GLU A 205 7.62 -12.19 0.42
C GLU A 205 6.32 -13.02 0.27
N LYS A 206 5.70 -13.36 1.38
CA LYS A 206 4.45 -14.11 1.40
C LYS A 206 3.27 -13.17 1.22
N GLU A 207 2.51 -13.39 0.16
CA GLU A 207 1.26 -12.67 -0.08
C GLU A 207 0.09 -13.30 0.69
N MET A 208 -0.71 -12.42 1.27
CA MET A 208 -1.91 -12.77 2.02
C MET A 208 -3.09 -11.97 1.47
N THR A 209 -4.05 -12.67 0.87
CA THR A 209 -5.32 -12.07 0.44
C THR A 209 -6.32 -12.14 1.59
N ILE A 210 -6.75 -10.99 2.05
CA ILE A 210 -7.69 -10.82 3.16
C ILE A 210 -9.03 -10.38 2.59
N TYR A 211 -10.03 -11.23 2.71
CA TYR A 211 -11.41 -10.86 2.43
C TYR A 211 -11.97 -10.07 3.63
N LEU A 212 -12.48 -8.87 3.37
CA LEU A 212 -13.05 -8.01 4.41
C LEU A 212 -14.56 -8.21 4.55
N ASP A 213 -15.33 -7.81 3.54
CA ASP A 213 -16.80 -7.94 3.56
C ASP A 213 -17.37 -7.60 2.15
N HIS A 214 -18.69 -7.65 2.02
CA HIS A 214 -19.43 -7.20 0.85
C HIS A 214 -19.63 -5.67 0.85
N LEU A 215 -19.73 -5.09 -0.36
CA LEU A 215 -20.03 -3.66 -0.58
C LEU A 215 -21.55 -3.38 -0.63
N GLN A 216 -22.39 -4.32 -0.21
CA GLN A 216 -23.85 -4.21 -0.24
C GLN A 216 -24.37 -3.34 0.92
N PHE A 217 -23.98 -2.08 0.89
CA PHE A 217 -24.46 -1.05 1.81
C PHE A 217 -24.41 0.31 1.09
N ASP A 218 -25.10 1.29 1.61
CA ASP A 218 -25.06 2.67 1.12
C ASP A 218 -24.30 3.55 2.10
N GLY A 219 -23.36 4.33 1.57
CA GLY A 219 -22.55 5.27 2.35
C GLY A 219 -21.21 4.70 2.81
N TRP A 220 -20.59 5.41 3.75
CA TRP A 220 -19.28 5.06 4.30
C TRP A 220 -19.38 3.99 5.39
N ARG A 221 -18.45 3.02 5.36
CA ARG A 221 -18.32 1.99 6.38
C ARG A 221 -16.86 1.59 6.54
N LYS A 222 -16.46 1.26 7.78
CA LYS A 222 -15.20 0.55 8.06
C LYS A 222 -15.46 -0.95 7.96
N LEU A 223 -14.80 -1.59 7.02
CA LEU A 223 -14.78 -3.04 6.89
C LEU A 223 -13.60 -3.57 7.70
N VAL A 224 -13.85 -4.50 8.60
CA VAL A 224 -12.84 -4.99 9.55
C VAL A 224 -12.65 -6.49 9.40
N TRP A 225 -11.41 -6.91 9.23
CA TRP A 225 -11.00 -8.29 9.37
C TRP A 225 -10.15 -8.46 10.63
N ASN A 226 -10.47 -9.46 11.42
CA ASN A 226 -9.68 -9.84 12.58
C ASN A 226 -8.94 -11.15 12.29
N ASN A 227 -7.65 -11.20 12.62
CA ASN A 227 -6.83 -12.39 12.40
C ASN A 227 -7.31 -13.54 13.30
N PRO A 228 -7.88 -14.60 12.74
CA PRO A 228 -8.37 -15.74 13.53
C PRO A 228 -7.24 -16.51 14.21
N ASN A 229 -6.01 -16.40 13.70
CA ASN A 229 -4.84 -17.11 14.19
C ASN A 229 -3.97 -16.26 15.12
N TYR A 230 -4.37 -15.02 15.41
CA TYR A 230 -3.58 -14.06 16.17
C TYR A 230 -2.95 -14.63 17.44
N ILE A 231 -3.76 -15.28 18.31
CA ILE A 231 -3.27 -15.84 19.58
C ILE A 231 -2.21 -16.93 19.36
N THR A 232 -2.42 -17.77 18.34
CA THR A 232 -1.49 -18.85 18.00
C THR A 232 -0.18 -18.29 17.44
N GLU A 233 -0.26 -17.27 16.60
CA GLU A 233 0.90 -16.61 16.00
C GLU A 233 1.74 -15.88 17.06
N VAL A 234 1.10 -15.18 18.01
CA VAL A 234 1.78 -14.55 19.14
C VAL A 234 2.53 -15.58 19.98
N ARG A 235 1.89 -16.69 20.34
CA ARG A 235 2.53 -17.77 21.10
C ARG A 235 3.70 -18.41 20.33
N ASN A 236 3.54 -18.64 19.03
CA ASN A 236 4.59 -19.20 18.19
C ASN A 236 5.79 -18.27 18.08
N ARG A 237 5.58 -16.95 18.05
CA ARG A 237 6.65 -15.95 18.06
C ARG A 237 7.52 -16.05 19.33
N GLU A 238 6.89 -16.20 20.50
CA GLU A 238 7.59 -16.32 21.79
C GLU A 238 8.44 -17.59 21.89
N ILE A 239 8.02 -18.68 21.24
CA ILE A 239 8.69 -19.99 21.29
C ILE A 239 9.82 -20.10 20.25
N ARG A 240 9.70 -19.42 19.09
CA ARG A 240 10.68 -19.51 18.01
C ARG A 240 11.92 -18.67 18.30
N LYS A 241 13.04 -19.33 18.58
CA LYS A 241 14.36 -18.72 18.55
C LYS A 241 14.95 -18.86 17.16
N PHE A 242 15.09 -17.76 16.46
CA PHE A 242 15.75 -17.72 15.16
C PHE A 242 17.25 -17.47 15.33
N PRO A 243 18.10 -17.97 14.42
CA PRO A 243 19.50 -17.59 14.39
C PRO A 243 19.61 -16.06 14.33
N LEU A 244 20.38 -15.53 15.26
CA LEU A 244 20.55 -14.09 15.40
C LEU A 244 21.61 -13.61 14.42
N TYR A 245 21.18 -13.26 13.22
CA TYR A 245 21.94 -12.34 12.40
C TYR A 245 21.09 -11.09 12.17
N PRO A 246 21.69 -9.91 11.95
CA PRO A 246 20.91 -8.71 11.75
C PRO A 246 19.79 -8.97 10.73
N LYS A 247 18.56 -8.87 11.17
CA LYS A 247 17.39 -8.92 10.31
C LYS A 247 16.93 -7.49 10.10
N SER A 248 16.53 -7.19 8.87
CA SER A 248 15.73 -6.00 8.62
C SER A 248 14.49 -6.04 9.52
N GLU A 249 14.03 -4.89 9.96
CA GLU A 249 12.75 -4.82 10.67
C GLU A 249 11.65 -5.51 9.85
N PRO A 250 10.82 -6.32 10.49
CA PRO A 250 9.70 -6.94 9.80
C PRO A 250 8.71 -5.85 9.36
N PHE A 251 8.08 -6.05 8.22
CA PHE A 251 7.15 -5.11 7.64
C PHE A 251 5.92 -5.81 7.11
N VAL A 252 4.86 -5.02 6.91
CA VAL A 252 3.71 -5.37 6.08
C VAL A 252 3.57 -4.29 5.04
N LYS A 253 3.43 -4.69 3.77
CA LYS A 253 3.20 -3.77 2.65
C LYS A 253 1.94 -4.12 1.86
N LEU A 254 1.33 -3.09 1.28
CA LEU A 254 0.17 -3.22 0.42
C LEU A 254 0.62 -3.68 -0.98
N VAL A 255 0.05 -4.78 -1.45
CA VAL A 255 0.20 -5.27 -2.82
C VAL A 255 -0.92 -4.72 -3.70
N GLY A 256 -2.13 -4.64 -3.16
CA GLY A 256 -3.28 -4.12 -3.87
C GLY A 256 -4.60 -4.40 -3.16
N LEU A 257 -5.67 -4.02 -3.84
CA LEU A 257 -7.04 -4.31 -3.43
C LEU A 257 -7.64 -5.33 -4.38
N ILE A 258 -8.61 -6.08 -3.92
CA ILE A 258 -9.34 -7.04 -4.74
C ILE A 258 -10.84 -6.83 -4.60
N VAL A 259 -11.52 -6.79 -5.73
CA VAL A 259 -12.98 -6.74 -5.80
C VAL A 259 -13.46 -8.00 -6.47
N TYR A 260 -14.30 -8.75 -5.76
CA TYR A 260 -14.88 -9.98 -6.27
C TYR A 260 -16.25 -9.67 -6.90
N ARG A 261 -16.48 -10.25 -8.08
CA ARG A 261 -17.80 -10.25 -8.65
C ARG A 261 -18.70 -11.23 -7.88
N ASP A 262 -19.86 -10.77 -7.46
CA ASP A 262 -20.89 -11.64 -6.90
C ASP A 262 -21.81 -12.18 -8.00
N SER A 263 -22.33 -13.38 -7.80
CA SER A 263 -23.29 -14.01 -8.72
C SER A 263 -24.63 -13.28 -8.81
N MET A 264 -24.97 -12.49 -7.79
CA MET A 264 -26.17 -11.64 -7.78
C MET A 264 -26.06 -10.41 -8.70
N GLN A 265 -24.84 -10.06 -9.12
CA GLN A 265 -24.66 -8.95 -10.05
C GLN A 265 -24.99 -9.38 -11.47
N GLU A 266 -25.94 -8.72 -12.11
CA GLU A 266 -26.38 -9.03 -13.47
C GLU A 266 -25.36 -8.66 -14.56
N GLY A 267 -24.25 -8.06 -14.17
CA GLY A 267 -23.20 -7.53 -15.05
C GLY A 267 -23.21 -6.00 -15.10
N GLY A 268 -22.23 -5.43 -15.79
CA GLY A 268 -22.09 -3.99 -15.92
C GLY A 268 -21.05 -3.38 -14.99
N ASP A 269 -21.22 -2.10 -14.70
CA ASP A 269 -20.26 -1.32 -13.91
C ASP A 269 -20.52 -1.44 -12.42
N MET A 270 -19.45 -1.57 -11.67
CA MET A 270 -19.42 -1.42 -10.22
C MET A 270 -18.53 -0.23 -9.87
N VAL A 271 -18.94 0.59 -8.93
CA VAL A 271 -18.18 1.75 -8.44
C VAL A 271 -18.13 1.71 -6.91
N THR A 272 -16.94 1.91 -6.39
CA THR A 272 -16.71 2.09 -4.94
C THR A 272 -15.65 3.16 -4.72
N TYR A 273 -15.57 3.68 -3.49
CA TYR A 273 -14.56 4.65 -3.11
C TYR A 273 -13.83 4.15 -1.87
N VAL A 274 -12.51 4.30 -1.85
CA VAL A 274 -11.64 3.90 -0.75
C VAL A 274 -10.94 5.14 -0.21
N LYS A 275 -11.04 5.37 1.10
CA LYS A 275 -10.37 6.47 1.78
C LYS A 275 -9.01 6.04 2.29
N ASP A 276 -8.98 5.02 3.16
CA ASP A 276 -7.78 4.54 3.84
C ASP A 276 -7.84 3.06 4.14
N ILE A 277 -6.67 2.52 4.47
CA ILE A 277 -6.50 1.19 5.04
C ILE A 277 -5.61 1.32 6.26
N GLU A 278 -6.07 0.79 7.39
CA GLU A 278 -5.38 0.78 8.66
C GLU A 278 -5.11 -0.66 9.10
N ILE A 279 -4.01 -0.86 9.82
CA ILE A 279 -3.68 -2.14 10.42
C ILE A 279 -3.47 -1.99 11.93
N THR A 280 -3.86 -3.02 12.67
CA THR A 280 -3.54 -3.16 14.09
C THR A 280 -2.64 -4.38 14.25
N TYR A 281 -1.55 -4.23 14.98
CA TYR A 281 -0.53 -5.27 15.10
C TYR A 281 0.22 -5.17 16.41
N ASP A 282 0.90 -6.25 16.80
CA ASP A 282 1.89 -6.23 17.86
C ASP A 282 3.24 -5.88 17.26
N LEU A 283 3.98 -5.03 17.93
CA LEU A 283 5.36 -4.70 17.56
C LEU A 283 6.26 -5.93 17.55
N ALA A 284 7.16 -5.98 16.60
CA ALA A 284 8.17 -7.02 16.58
C ALA A 284 9.14 -6.80 17.74
N LEU A 285 9.51 -7.89 18.42
CA LEU A 285 10.55 -7.88 19.41
C LEU A 285 11.92 -7.94 18.70
N LEU A 286 12.54 -6.78 18.54
CA LEU A 286 13.87 -6.68 17.96
C LEU A 286 14.90 -6.71 19.09
N GLU A 287 15.79 -7.69 19.08
CA GLU A 287 16.96 -7.68 19.94
C GLU A 287 17.98 -6.67 19.37
N THR A 288 17.93 -5.44 19.88
CA THR A 288 18.79 -4.34 19.42
C THR A 288 20.07 -4.21 20.25
N GLN A 289 20.13 -4.81 21.44
CA GLN A 289 21.31 -4.72 22.30
C GLN A 289 22.24 -5.88 22.03
N ARG A 290 23.36 -5.60 21.39
CA ARG A 290 24.47 -6.51 21.17
C ARG A 290 25.77 -5.84 21.60
N ASP A 291 26.71 -6.62 22.14
CA ASP A 291 28.02 -6.12 22.50
C ASP A 291 28.89 -5.79 21.30
N ILE A 292 28.52 -6.28 20.11
CA ILE A 292 29.25 -6.09 18.86
C ILE A 292 28.30 -5.47 17.83
N ASN A 293 28.75 -4.40 17.20
CA ASN A 293 28.01 -3.79 16.08
C ASN A 293 28.34 -4.55 14.77
N ASP A 294 27.69 -5.69 14.59
CA ASP A 294 27.92 -6.62 13.48
C ASP A 294 27.68 -5.97 12.11
N GLU A 295 26.66 -5.11 11.98
CA GLU A 295 26.32 -4.49 10.72
C GLU A 295 27.38 -3.49 10.26
N ALA A 296 27.97 -2.73 11.18
CA ALA A 296 29.08 -1.82 10.86
C ALA A 296 30.34 -2.55 10.38
N ILE A 297 30.49 -3.84 10.73
CA ILE A 297 31.63 -4.67 10.34
C ILE A 297 31.33 -5.40 9.03
N TRP A 298 30.13 -5.97 8.89
CA TRP A 298 29.82 -6.92 7.84
C TRP A 298 28.95 -6.33 6.73
N GLY A 299 28.11 -5.30 6.99
CA GLY A 299 27.27 -4.61 6.02
C GLY A 299 26.25 -5.51 5.29
N ILE A 300 25.84 -6.63 5.91
CA ILE A 300 25.02 -7.65 5.24
C ILE A 300 23.57 -7.18 5.04
N LEU A 301 23.02 -6.42 5.99
CA LEU A 301 21.67 -5.86 5.81
C LEU A 301 21.67 -4.85 4.67
N THR A 302 22.63 -3.95 4.67
CA THR A 302 22.81 -2.95 3.61
C THR A 302 22.95 -3.63 2.26
N GLU A 303 23.81 -4.63 2.14
CA GLU A 303 23.99 -5.38 0.89
C GLU A 303 22.69 -6.07 0.42
N ARG A 304 21.93 -6.68 1.34
CA ARG A 304 20.65 -7.31 1.04
C ARG A 304 19.59 -6.29 0.62
N GLN A 305 19.52 -5.15 1.28
CA GLN A 305 18.58 -4.08 0.94
C GLN A 305 18.89 -3.50 -0.45
N GLU A 306 20.15 -3.24 -0.77
CA GLU A 306 20.55 -2.78 -2.09
C GLU A 306 20.30 -3.82 -3.19
N ALA A 307 20.51 -5.10 -2.90
CA ALA A 307 20.21 -6.17 -3.86
C ALA A 307 18.71 -6.26 -4.14
N ARG A 308 17.86 -6.15 -3.10
CA ARG A 308 16.41 -6.10 -3.24
C ARG A 308 15.98 -4.85 -4.01
N LYS A 309 16.48 -3.67 -3.63
CA LYS A 309 16.20 -2.41 -4.33
C LYS A 309 16.52 -2.54 -5.84
N ARG A 310 17.69 -3.07 -6.19
CA ARG A 310 18.09 -3.28 -7.59
C ARG A 310 17.19 -4.29 -8.31
N ALA A 311 16.79 -5.37 -7.66
CA ALA A 311 15.90 -6.37 -8.25
C ALA A 311 14.49 -5.80 -8.48
N GLU A 312 13.94 -5.09 -7.51
CA GLU A 312 12.63 -4.44 -7.62
C GLU A 312 12.63 -3.36 -8.70
N LEU A 313 13.64 -2.50 -8.74
CA LEU A 313 13.76 -1.47 -9.76
C LEU A 313 13.85 -2.06 -11.18
N ARG A 314 14.61 -3.15 -11.39
CA ARG A 314 14.65 -3.83 -12.69
C ARG A 314 13.29 -4.34 -13.12
N ARG A 315 12.60 -5.06 -12.22
CA ARG A 315 11.29 -5.64 -12.52
C ARG A 315 10.27 -4.57 -12.89
N VAL A 316 10.25 -3.47 -12.14
CA VAL A 316 9.30 -2.39 -12.31
C VAL A 316 9.67 -1.51 -13.50
N GLY A 317 10.96 -1.25 -13.72
CA GLY A 317 11.46 -0.45 -14.85
C GLY A 317 10.96 -0.98 -16.18
N ASP A 318 11.12 -2.28 -16.45
CA ASP A 318 10.67 -2.91 -17.69
C ASP A 318 9.15 -2.79 -17.88
N ILE A 319 8.37 -3.02 -16.82
CA ILE A 319 6.91 -2.92 -16.85
C ILE A 319 6.47 -1.47 -17.09
N GLN A 320 7.08 -0.50 -16.43
CA GLN A 320 6.72 0.91 -16.57
C GLN A 320 7.03 1.46 -17.96
N VAL A 321 8.15 1.06 -18.55
CA VAL A 321 8.46 1.42 -19.93
C VAL A 321 7.39 0.93 -20.89
N LEU A 322 7.03 -0.34 -20.80
CA LEU A 322 5.99 -0.91 -21.66
C LEU A 322 4.64 -0.20 -21.47
N ARG A 323 4.26 0.07 -20.22
CA ARG A 323 3.02 0.77 -19.90
C ARG A 323 3.00 2.22 -20.39
N SER A 324 4.12 2.93 -20.28
CA SER A 324 4.23 4.30 -20.80
C SER A 324 4.08 4.32 -22.31
N LEU A 325 4.74 3.39 -23.01
CA LEU A 325 4.66 3.26 -24.47
C LEU A 325 3.25 2.87 -24.93
N GLU A 326 2.55 2.02 -24.19
CA GLU A 326 1.16 1.67 -24.48
C GLU A 326 0.22 2.85 -24.29
N LYS A 327 0.36 3.62 -23.20
CA LYS A 327 -0.41 4.85 -22.97
C LYS A 327 -0.19 5.89 -24.09
N GLU A 328 1.05 6.08 -24.54
CA GLU A 328 1.31 7.00 -25.67
C GLU A 328 0.68 6.55 -26.99
N LYS A 329 0.65 5.25 -27.24
CA LYS A 329 -0.03 4.72 -28.44
C LYS A 329 -1.53 4.96 -28.37
N MET A 330 -2.14 4.72 -27.21
CA MET A 330 -3.59 4.93 -27.02
C MET A 330 -3.97 6.40 -27.15
N HIS A 331 -3.16 7.33 -26.65
CA HIS A 331 -3.43 8.78 -26.82
C HIS A 331 -3.26 9.28 -28.27
N LYS A 332 -2.37 8.67 -29.06
CA LYS A 332 -2.19 9.01 -30.48
C LYS A 332 -3.29 8.49 -31.38
N GLU A 333 -4.07 7.49 -30.94
CA GLU A 333 -5.22 6.96 -31.67
C GLU A 333 -6.51 7.74 -31.37
N GLU A 334 -6.51 8.61 -30.35
CA GLU A 334 -7.65 9.47 -29.98
C GLU A 334 -7.54 10.90 -30.58
N GLU A 335 -6.40 11.30 -31.14
CA GLU A 335 -6.20 12.54 -31.91
C GLU A 335 -6.42 12.30 -33.43
#